data_12cc2267ae2a47bf89e7574cae8383a5
#
_entry.id   12cc2267ae2a47bf89e7574cae8383a5
#
_cell.length_a   1.000
_cell.length_b   1.000
_cell.length_c   1.000
_cell.angle_alpha   90.00
_cell.angle_beta   90.00
_cell.angle_gamma   90.00
#
_symmetry.space_group_name_H-M   'P 1'
#
loop_
_entity.id
_entity.type
_entity.pdbx_description
1 polymer ?
#
loop_
_entity_poly.entity_id
_entity_poly.type
_entity_poly.pdbx_seq_one_letter_code
_entity_poly.pdbx_strand_id
1 'polypeptide(L)'
;IYTEVLDVSDEHEVQSFCSNALNKLGGLDCLINNAGIAGPTSKIEEIDTADWSECLNVCLTSQFFFIKNCVPKLRLSENASIINLSSAAGKMGFALRSPYAAAKWGVIGLTKSLAIELGEANIRVNAILPGLVKGERQKNVLMAKAQRLGKSFADIEKEAFSFTSIKSYVTAEDIANQIMFLASPMGARISGQSISIDGDTKMLT
;
A
#
# COMPACT_ATOMS: atom_id res chain seq x y z
N ILE A 1 -11.16 -18.06 -10.98
CA ILE A 1 -10.85 -16.65 -10.65
C ILE A 1 -12.17 -15.88 -10.70
N TYR A 2 -12.42 -15.05 -9.69
CA TYR A 2 -13.52 -14.11 -9.63
C TYR A 2 -12.94 -12.69 -9.71
N THR A 3 -13.48 -11.85 -10.57
CA THR A 3 -13.06 -10.47 -10.76
C THR A 3 -14.28 -9.56 -10.86
N GLU A 4 -14.17 -8.35 -10.33
CA GLU A 4 -15.19 -7.32 -10.39
C GLU A 4 -14.51 -5.95 -10.43
N VAL A 5 -15.13 -4.97 -11.10
CA VAL A 5 -14.70 -3.57 -11.12
C VAL A 5 -15.54 -2.82 -10.10
N LEU A 6 -14.89 -2.15 -9.16
CA LEU A 6 -15.56 -1.38 -8.10
C LEU A 6 -14.74 -0.15 -7.71
N ASP A 7 -15.40 0.83 -7.12
CA ASP A 7 -14.73 1.91 -6.41
C ASP A 7 -14.38 1.44 -4.98
N VAL A 8 -13.09 1.26 -4.73
CA VAL A 8 -12.62 0.82 -3.40
C VAL A 8 -12.85 1.85 -2.29
N SER A 9 -13.16 3.10 -2.63
CA SER A 9 -13.52 4.15 -1.66
C SER A 9 -15.00 4.11 -1.26
N ASP A 10 -15.84 3.35 -1.97
CA ASP A 10 -17.24 3.13 -1.62
C ASP A 10 -17.39 1.88 -0.74
N GLU A 11 -17.82 2.08 0.52
CA GLU A 11 -17.98 0.99 1.49
C GLU A 11 -19.02 -0.05 1.03
N HIS A 12 -20.10 0.38 0.37
CA HIS A 12 -21.16 -0.53 -0.07
C HIS A 12 -20.71 -1.42 -1.23
N GLU A 13 -19.97 -0.85 -2.17
CA GLU A 13 -19.38 -1.63 -3.28
C GLU A 13 -18.38 -2.66 -2.74
N VAL A 14 -17.49 -2.24 -1.82
CA VAL A 14 -16.53 -3.16 -1.18
C VAL A 14 -17.24 -4.28 -0.41
N GLN A 15 -18.29 -3.96 0.36
CA GLN A 15 -19.07 -4.95 1.10
C GLN A 15 -19.72 -5.97 0.17
N SER A 16 -20.36 -5.50 -0.91
CA SER A 16 -20.98 -6.34 -1.93
C SER A 16 -19.97 -7.27 -2.58
N PHE A 17 -18.83 -6.70 -3.03
CA PHE A 17 -17.74 -7.48 -3.62
C PHE A 17 -17.21 -8.55 -2.66
N CYS A 18 -16.91 -8.19 -1.40
CA CYS A 18 -16.41 -9.14 -0.41
C CYS A 18 -17.40 -10.29 -0.19
N SER A 19 -18.69 -10.00 -0.06
CA SER A 19 -19.72 -11.03 0.09
C SER A 19 -19.74 -12.00 -1.11
N ASN A 20 -19.74 -11.47 -2.32
CA ASN A 20 -19.76 -12.28 -3.54
C ASN A 20 -18.48 -13.10 -3.71
N ALA A 21 -17.32 -12.48 -3.49
CA ALA A 21 -16.01 -13.14 -3.61
C ALA A 21 -15.86 -14.27 -2.59
N LEU A 22 -16.16 -14.01 -1.31
CA LEU A 22 -16.03 -14.99 -0.24
C LEU A 22 -16.97 -16.20 -0.42
N ASN A 23 -18.20 -15.96 -0.92
CA ASN A 23 -19.12 -17.03 -1.26
C ASN A 23 -18.57 -17.91 -2.39
N LYS A 24 -17.96 -17.33 -3.41
CA LYS A 24 -17.38 -18.07 -4.54
C LYS A 24 -16.08 -18.80 -4.20
N LEU A 25 -15.25 -18.22 -3.35
CA LEU A 25 -13.98 -18.82 -2.93
C LEU A 25 -14.18 -19.95 -1.90
N GLY A 26 -15.25 -19.89 -1.10
CA GLY A 26 -15.50 -20.85 -0.02
C GLY A 26 -14.61 -20.63 1.22
N GLY A 27 -13.44 -20.05 1.09
CA GLY A 27 -12.47 -19.73 2.15
C GLY A 27 -11.62 -18.51 1.81
N LEU A 28 -10.84 -18.03 2.77
CA LEU A 28 -9.87 -16.95 2.57
C LEU A 28 -8.67 -17.15 3.49
N ASP A 29 -7.48 -17.29 2.93
CA ASP A 29 -6.22 -17.45 3.67
C ASP A 29 -5.38 -16.18 3.64
N CYS A 30 -5.48 -15.40 2.58
CA CYS A 30 -4.71 -14.17 2.45
C CYS A 30 -5.54 -13.03 1.86
N LEU A 31 -5.49 -11.87 2.52
CA LEU A 31 -6.00 -10.60 2.00
C LEU A 31 -4.82 -9.70 1.65
N ILE A 32 -4.77 -9.23 0.40
CA ILE A 32 -3.75 -8.29 -0.07
C ILE A 32 -4.42 -6.96 -0.43
N ASN A 33 -4.18 -5.94 0.38
CA ASN A 33 -4.68 -4.59 0.15
C ASN A 33 -3.67 -3.80 -0.69
N ASN A 34 -3.82 -3.84 -2.01
CA ASN A 34 -2.89 -3.20 -2.95
C ASN A 34 -3.45 -1.94 -3.63
N ALA A 35 -4.76 -1.77 -3.66
CA ALA A 35 -5.39 -0.61 -4.30
C ALA A 35 -4.84 0.71 -3.74
N GLY A 36 -4.70 1.70 -4.62
CA GLY A 36 -4.19 2.99 -4.21
C GLY A 36 -3.91 3.92 -5.40
N ILE A 37 -3.99 5.21 -5.17
CA ILE A 37 -3.69 6.27 -6.13
C ILE A 37 -2.41 7.02 -5.77
N ALA A 38 -1.93 7.82 -6.71
CA ALA A 38 -0.77 8.68 -6.45
C ALA A 38 -1.15 9.83 -5.51
N GLY A 39 -2.34 10.38 -5.65
CA GLY A 39 -2.72 11.64 -5.04
C GLY A 39 -2.02 12.84 -5.70
N PRO A 40 -2.32 14.07 -5.27
CA PRO A 40 -1.76 15.28 -5.85
C PRO A 40 -0.25 15.43 -5.58
N THR A 41 0.43 16.14 -6.48
CA THR A 41 1.80 16.63 -6.29
C THR A 41 1.75 18.14 -6.19
N SER A 42 1.58 18.67 -4.97
CA SER A 42 1.34 20.11 -4.75
C SER A 42 1.82 20.56 -3.37
N LYS A 43 1.99 21.89 -3.17
CA LYS A 43 2.21 22.45 -1.85
C LYS A 43 0.94 22.28 -1.00
N ILE A 44 1.10 22.22 0.32
CA ILE A 44 -0.01 21.94 1.23
C ILE A 44 -1.15 22.96 1.11
N GLU A 45 -0.83 24.23 0.91
CA GLU A 45 -1.79 25.33 0.76
C GLU A 45 -2.54 25.32 -0.58
N GLU A 46 -2.08 24.54 -1.54
CA GLU A 46 -2.65 24.43 -2.89
C GLU A 46 -3.44 23.12 -3.10
N ILE A 47 -3.49 22.24 -2.08
CA ILE A 47 -4.19 20.96 -2.18
C ILE A 47 -5.67 21.16 -1.91
N ASP A 48 -6.52 20.75 -2.86
CA ASP A 48 -7.97 20.75 -2.66
C ASP A 48 -8.37 19.70 -1.62
N THR A 49 -9.37 20.06 -0.78
CA THR A 49 -9.89 19.14 0.24
C THR A 49 -10.46 17.86 -0.37
N ALA A 50 -11.01 17.93 -1.57
CA ALA A 50 -11.50 16.76 -2.30
C ALA A 50 -10.35 15.80 -2.64
N ASP A 51 -9.24 16.30 -3.20
CA ASP A 51 -8.05 15.49 -3.53
C ASP A 51 -7.41 14.87 -2.28
N TRP A 52 -7.37 15.65 -1.19
CA TRP A 52 -6.93 15.14 0.11
C TRP A 52 -7.79 13.96 0.55
N SER A 53 -9.12 14.12 0.55
CA SER A 53 -10.07 13.13 1.01
C SER A 53 -10.04 11.88 0.11
N GLU A 54 -10.01 12.05 -1.21
CA GLU A 54 -9.88 10.94 -2.16
C GLU A 54 -8.61 10.12 -1.90
N CYS A 55 -7.47 10.79 -1.70
CA CYS A 55 -6.22 10.10 -1.43
C CYS A 55 -6.26 9.27 -0.15
N LEU A 56 -6.85 9.80 0.93
CA LEU A 56 -7.05 9.06 2.18
C LEU A 56 -8.04 7.92 2.00
N ASN A 57 -9.16 8.15 1.34
CA ASN A 57 -10.21 7.15 1.15
C ASN A 57 -9.70 5.96 0.34
N VAL A 58 -9.01 6.22 -0.78
CA VAL A 58 -8.49 5.15 -1.63
C VAL A 58 -7.26 4.47 -1.04
N CYS A 59 -6.33 5.20 -0.40
CA CYS A 59 -5.06 4.63 0.04
C CYS A 59 -5.07 4.05 1.47
N LEU A 60 -6.03 4.45 2.31
CA LEU A 60 -6.12 4.02 3.71
C LEU A 60 -7.50 3.45 4.06
N THR A 61 -8.58 4.25 3.90
CA THR A 61 -9.92 3.85 4.34
C THR A 61 -10.40 2.59 3.62
N SER A 62 -10.09 2.45 2.33
CA SER A 62 -10.42 1.25 1.57
C SER A 62 -9.84 -0.03 2.20
N GLN A 63 -8.60 0.01 2.70
CA GLN A 63 -7.99 -1.14 3.35
C GLN A 63 -8.76 -1.55 4.60
N PHE A 64 -9.23 -0.58 5.39
CA PHE A 64 -10.13 -0.85 6.51
C PHE A 64 -11.43 -1.52 6.06
N PHE A 65 -12.06 -1.06 4.98
CA PHE A 65 -13.29 -1.67 4.47
C PHE A 65 -13.10 -3.15 4.10
N PHE A 66 -12.05 -3.48 3.35
CA PHE A 66 -11.74 -4.87 3.00
C PHE A 66 -11.43 -5.71 4.23
N ILE A 67 -10.62 -5.22 5.17
CA ILE A 67 -10.25 -5.93 6.38
C ILE A 67 -11.49 -6.23 7.22
N LYS A 68 -12.35 -5.23 7.46
CA LYS A 68 -13.60 -5.36 8.23
C LYS A 68 -14.47 -6.49 7.69
N ASN A 69 -14.61 -6.58 6.37
CA ASN A 69 -15.45 -7.59 5.72
C ASN A 69 -14.78 -8.97 5.62
N CYS A 70 -13.45 -9.05 5.57
CA CYS A 70 -12.72 -10.30 5.37
C CYS A 70 -12.29 -11.00 6.67
N VAL A 71 -12.09 -10.27 7.77
CA VAL A 71 -11.65 -10.84 9.07
C VAL A 71 -12.50 -12.00 9.55
N PRO A 72 -13.87 -11.97 9.50
CA PRO A 72 -14.66 -13.11 9.91
C PRO A 72 -14.32 -14.43 9.18
N LYS A 73 -13.96 -14.33 7.89
CA LYS A 73 -13.59 -15.50 7.09
C LYS A 73 -12.14 -15.92 7.32
N LEU A 74 -11.23 -14.95 7.49
CA LEU A 74 -9.82 -15.22 7.82
C LEU A 74 -9.67 -15.96 9.16
N ARG A 75 -10.57 -15.75 10.13
CA ARG A 75 -10.58 -16.49 11.41
C ARG A 75 -10.78 -18.00 11.26
N LEU A 76 -11.26 -18.46 10.11
CA LEU A 76 -11.49 -19.86 9.81
C LEU A 76 -10.29 -20.53 9.09
N SER A 77 -9.28 -19.76 8.74
CA SER A 77 -8.09 -20.23 8.04
C SER A 77 -7.01 -20.69 9.03
N GLU A 78 -6.32 -21.77 8.71
CA GLU A 78 -5.16 -22.26 9.46
C GLU A 78 -3.87 -21.47 9.20
N ASN A 79 -3.84 -20.64 8.14
CA ASN A 79 -2.68 -19.83 7.75
C ASN A 79 -3.06 -18.40 7.35
N ALA A 80 -3.88 -17.75 8.16
CA ALA A 80 -4.40 -16.42 7.85
C ALA A 80 -3.33 -15.34 7.79
N SER A 81 -3.38 -14.49 6.75
CA SER A 81 -2.47 -13.37 6.56
C SER A 81 -3.16 -12.17 5.93
N ILE A 82 -2.86 -10.97 6.43
CA ILE A 82 -3.24 -9.69 5.84
C ILE A 82 -1.97 -8.96 5.45
N ILE A 83 -1.89 -8.52 4.20
CA ILE A 83 -0.73 -7.78 3.67
C ILE A 83 -1.22 -6.44 3.13
N ASN A 84 -0.78 -5.37 3.77
CA ASN A 84 -1.17 -4.00 3.45
C ASN A 84 -0.05 -3.31 2.66
N LEU A 85 -0.34 -2.81 1.45
CA LEU A 85 0.63 -2.05 0.67
C LEU A 85 0.68 -0.60 1.19
N SER A 86 1.74 -0.29 1.96
CA SER A 86 2.14 1.05 2.30
C SER A 86 3.07 1.63 1.21
N SER A 87 4.16 2.26 1.58
CA SER A 87 5.17 2.87 0.70
C SER A 87 6.38 3.26 1.54
N ALA A 88 7.52 3.55 0.92
CA ALA A 88 8.60 4.28 1.56
C ALA A 88 8.11 5.62 2.15
N ALA A 89 7.08 6.25 1.56
CA ALA A 89 6.39 7.42 2.10
C ALA A 89 5.63 7.16 3.41
N GLY A 90 5.45 5.91 3.83
CA GLY A 90 4.87 5.54 5.12
C GLY A 90 5.90 5.51 6.27
N LYS A 91 7.19 5.68 5.98
CA LYS A 91 8.26 5.76 7.00
C LYS A 91 9.10 7.03 6.89
N MET A 92 8.88 7.85 5.86
CA MET A 92 9.62 9.09 5.59
C MET A 92 8.67 10.21 5.21
N GLY A 93 9.08 11.46 5.40
CA GLY A 93 8.42 12.62 4.79
C GLY A 93 8.56 12.56 3.28
N PHE A 94 7.55 13.08 2.56
CA PHE A 94 7.58 13.17 1.10
C PHE A 94 7.07 14.55 0.69
N ALA A 95 7.98 15.43 0.32
CA ALA A 95 7.65 16.80 -0.07
C ALA A 95 6.66 16.81 -1.24
N LEU A 96 5.72 17.77 -1.24
CA LEU A 96 4.64 17.92 -2.22
C LEU A 96 3.63 16.76 -2.28
N ARG A 97 3.71 15.79 -1.36
CA ARG A 97 2.91 14.56 -1.36
C ARG A 97 2.27 14.27 0.01
N SER A 98 1.92 15.33 0.74
CA SER A 98 1.42 15.21 2.12
C SER A 98 0.18 14.31 2.28
N PRO A 99 -0.86 14.31 1.41
CA PRO A 99 -2.00 13.39 1.56
C PRO A 99 -1.56 11.93 1.42
N TYR A 100 -0.72 11.65 0.43
CA TYR A 100 -0.22 10.30 0.19
C TYR A 100 0.65 9.81 1.35
N ALA A 101 1.57 10.65 1.85
CA ALA A 101 2.39 10.29 3.01
C ALA A 101 1.52 10.04 4.25
N ALA A 102 0.56 10.92 4.54
CA ALA A 102 -0.38 10.74 5.66
C ALA A 102 -1.14 9.40 5.57
N ALA A 103 -1.70 9.08 4.40
CA ALA A 103 -2.38 7.81 4.18
C ALA A 103 -1.44 6.61 4.40
N LYS A 104 -0.21 6.65 3.86
CA LYS A 104 0.74 5.53 3.94
C LYS A 104 1.35 5.34 5.34
N TRP A 105 1.51 6.41 6.13
CA TRP A 105 1.78 6.32 7.56
C TRP A 105 0.59 5.72 8.32
N GLY A 106 -0.65 6.12 7.98
CA GLY A 106 -1.88 5.54 8.53
C GLY A 106 -1.96 4.03 8.31
N VAL A 107 -1.57 3.52 7.15
CA VAL A 107 -1.51 2.08 6.85
C VAL A 107 -0.58 1.33 7.81
N ILE A 108 0.55 1.94 8.20
CA ILE A 108 1.47 1.32 9.16
C ILE A 108 0.84 1.27 10.56
N GLY A 109 0.19 2.36 10.99
CA GLY A 109 -0.54 2.39 12.26
C GLY A 109 -1.65 1.33 12.30
N LEU A 110 -2.46 1.25 11.24
CA LEU A 110 -3.51 0.23 11.08
C LEU A 110 -2.92 -1.18 11.15
N THR A 111 -1.84 -1.45 10.42
CA THR A 111 -1.15 -2.75 10.41
C THR A 111 -0.71 -3.18 11.80
N LYS A 112 -0.07 -2.28 12.56
CA LYS A 112 0.45 -2.58 13.89
C LYS A 112 -0.66 -2.84 14.90
N SER A 113 -1.72 -2.04 14.87
CA SER A 113 -2.90 -2.22 15.74
C SER A 113 -3.57 -3.57 15.46
N LEU A 114 -3.84 -3.86 14.20
CA LEU A 114 -4.49 -5.11 13.81
C LEU A 114 -3.63 -6.35 14.07
N ALA A 115 -2.31 -6.25 14.01
CA ALA A 115 -1.41 -7.35 14.36
C ALA A 115 -1.58 -7.76 15.84
N ILE A 116 -1.87 -6.80 16.73
CA ILE A 116 -2.17 -7.05 18.15
C ILE A 116 -3.58 -7.61 18.29
N GLU A 117 -4.59 -6.91 17.72
CA GLU A 117 -6.00 -7.28 17.84
C GLU A 117 -6.34 -8.67 17.29
N LEU A 118 -5.67 -9.08 16.21
CA LEU A 118 -5.96 -10.32 15.50
C LEU A 118 -4.98 -11.45 15.83
N GLY A 119 -3.96 -11.19 16.65
CA GLY A 119 -2.91 -12.15 16.99
C GLY A 119 -3.43 -13.38 17.71
N GLU A 120 -4.38 -13.24 18.63
CA GLU A 120 -5.01 -14.39 19.32
C GLU A 120 -5.78 -15.31 18.37
N ALA A 121 -6.25 -14.78 17.24
CA ALA A 121 -6.88 -15.54 16.18
C ALA A 121 -5.88 -16.13 15.16
N ASN A 122 -4.57 -16.04 15.42
CA ASN A 122 -3.49 -16.44 14.51
C ASN A 122 -3.54 -15.77 13.13
N ILE A 123 -4.13 -14.56 13.02
CA ILE A 123 -4.12 -13.78 11.79
C ILE A 123 -2.90 -12.85 11.84
N ARG A 124 -1.96 -13.07 10.93
CA ARG A 124 -0.75 -12.23 10.80
C ARG A 124 -1.06 -10.99 9.97
N VAL A 125 -0.61 -9.83 10.39
CA VAL A 125 -0.83 -8.56 9.66
C VAL A 125 0.49 -7.85 9.46
N ASN A 126 0.88 -7.63 8.19
CA ASN A 126 2.14 -6.99 7.84
C ASN A 126 1.93 -5.90 6.78
N ALA A 127 2.81 -4.92 6.76
CA ALA A 127 2.87 -3.90 5.72
C ALA A 127 4.12 -4.10 4.84
N ILE A 128 3.95 -3.92 3.53
CA ILE A 128 5.06 -3.82 2.57
C ILE A 128 5.21 -2.36 2.17
N LEU A 129 6.45 -1.89 2.13
CA LEU A 129 6.82 -0.51 1.82
C LEU A 129 7.68 -0.46 0.56
N PRO A 130 7.06 -0.46 -0.64
CA PRO A 130 7.81 -0.30 -1.88
C PRO A 130 8.46 1.08 -1.98
N GLY A 131 9.62 1.13 -2.62
CA GLY A 131 10.30 2.36 -3.02
C GLY A 131 9.87 2.83 -4.42
N LEU A 132 10.87 3.08 -5.28
CA LEU A 132 10.67 3.47 -6.68
C LEU A 132 10.29 2.23 -7.50
N VAL A 133 9.00 2.00 -7.69
CA VAL A 133 8.50 0.83 -8.46
C VAL A 133 8.43 1.18 -9.93
N LYS A 134 9.04 0.35 -10.79
CA LYS A 134 9.00 0.52 -12.26
C LYS A 134 7.55 0.45 -12.77
N GLY A 135 7.12 1.47 -13.52
CA GLY A 135 5.78 1.50 -14.13
C GLY A 135 5.30 2.92 -14.43
N GLU A 136 4.19 3.03 -15.17
CA GLU A 136 3.61 4.30 -15.62
C GLU A 136 3.26 5.23 -14.45
N ARG A 137 2.74 4.69 -13.34
CA ARG A 137 2.43 5.48 -12.15
C ARG A 137 3.65 6.23 -11.61
N GLN A 138 4.79 5.54 -11.47
CA GLN A 138 6.02 6.16 -10.98
C GLN A 138 6.55 7.20 -11.97
N LYS A 139 6.50 6.88 -13.27
CA LYS A 139 6.87 7.82 -14.33
C LYS A 139 6.04 9.10 -14.24
N ASN A 140 4.71 8.99 -14.09
CA ASN A 140 3.82 10.14 -13.99
C ASN A 140 4.11 10.99 -12.74
N VAL A 141 4.43 10.37 -11.60
CA VAL A 141 4.84 11.08 -10.37
C VAL A 141 6.12 11.88 -10.60
N LEU A 142 7.13 11.27 -11.22
CA LEU A 142 8.40 11.97 -11.52
C LEU A 142 8.20 13.06 -12.56
N MET A 143 7.34 12.86 -13.57
CA MET A 143 6.99 13.88 -14.57
C MET A 143 6.28 15.07 -13.93
N ALA A 144 5.28 14.83 -13.09
CA ALA A 144 4.57 15.92 -12.39
C ALA A 144 5.53 16.74 -11.52
N LYS A 145 6.47 16.07 -10.82
CA LYS A 145 7.51 16.74 -10.05
C LYS A 145 8.46 17.54 -10.94
N ALA A 146 8.91 16.97 -12.06
CA ALA A 146 9.78 17.63 -13.03
C ALA A 146 9.15 18.93 -13.55
N GLN A 147 7.88 18.86 -13.96
CA GLN A 147 7.11 20.01 -14.41
C GLN A 147 7.01 21.10 -13.32
N ARG A 148 6.67 20.70 -12.11
CA ARG A 148 6.51 21.64 -10.98
C ARG A 148 7.80 22.34 -10.59
N LEU A 149 8.94 21.66 -10.68
CA LEU A 149 10.24 22.20 -10.32
C LEU A 149 11.01 22.82 -11.49
N GLY A 150 10.45 22.80 -12.72
CA GLY A 150 11.13 23.28 -13.92
C GLY A 150 12.41 22.51 -14.27
N LYS A 151 12.47 21.22 -13.91
CA LYS A 151 13.60 20.32 -14.15
C LYS A 151 13.26 19.30 -15.25
N SER A 152 14.27 18.65 -15.86
CA SER A 152 14.03 17.52 -16.75
C SER A 152 13.61 16.27 -15.98
N PHE A 153 12.89 15.35 -16.65
CA PHE A 153 12.58 14.03 -16.08
C PHE A 153 13.85 13.29 -15.65
N ALA A 154 14.89 13.32 -16.49
CA ALA A 154 16.15 12.64 -16.21
C ALA A 154 16.85 13.17 -14.96
N ASP A 155 16.79 14.48 -14.71
CA ASP A 155 17.37 15.08 -13.51
C ASP A 155 16.61 14.65 -12.25
N ILE A 156 15.27 14.62 -12.30
CA ILE A 156 14.44 14.17 -11.18
C ILE A 156 14.64 12.67 -10.91
N GLU A 157 14.72 11.85 -11.94
CA GLU A 157 14.98 10.42 -11.80
C GLU A 157 16.37 10.16 -11.20
N LYS A 158 17.39 10.85 -11.69
CA LYS A 158 18.75 10.77 -11.16
C LYS A 158 18.80 11.24 -9.70
N GLU A 159 18.10 12.34 -9.37
CA GLU A 159 17.98 12.83 -8.00
C GLU A 159 17.33 11.77 -7.09
N ALA A 160 16.21 11.17 -7.51
CA ALA A 160 15.52 10.13 -6.76
C ALA A 160 16.44 8.92 -6.49
N PHE A 161 17.17 8.44 -7.50
CA PHE A 161 18.15 7.36 -7.31
C PHE A 161 19.38 7.75 -6.48
N SER A 162 19.71 9.03 -6.36
CA SER A 162 20.84 9.44 -5.50
C SER A 162 20.62 9.06 -4.05
N PHE A 163 19.36 8.99 -3.61
CA PHE A 163 18.96 8.66 -2.24
C PHE A 163 18.66 7.17 -1.99
N THR A 164 18.90 6.30 -2.95
CA THR A 164 18.81 4.85 -2.75
C THR A 164 20.21 4.24 -2.68
N SER A 165 20.39 3.14 -1.97
CA SER A 165 21.66 2.39 -2.01
C SER A 165 21.76 1.54 -3.29
N ILE A 166 20.69 0.83 -3.63
CA ILE A 166 20.57 0.09 -4.90
C ILE A 166 20.00 1.02 -5.95
N LYS A 167 20.78 1.35 -6.99
CA LYS A 167 20.44 2.34 -8.03
C LYS A 167 19.57 1.73 -9.14
N SER A 168 18.48 1.07 -8.77
CA SER A 168 17.55 0.46 -9.71
C SER A 168 16.11 0.56 -9.20
N TYR A 169 15.17 0.47 -10.14
CA TYR A 169 13.76 0.35 -9.77
C TYR A 169 13.48 -0.99 -9.08
N VAL A 170 12.57 -0.95 -8.13
CA VAL A 170 11.87 -2.13 -7.63
C VAL A 170 10.94 -2.64 -8.73
N THR A 171 10.85 -3.94 -8.91
CA THR A 171 9.91 -4.57 -9.85
C THR A 171 8.64 -5.06 -9.14
N ALA A 172 7.60 -5.36 -9.92
CA ALA A 172 6.39 -5.98 -9.39
C ALA A 172 6.70 -7.37 -8.81
N GLU A 173 7.64 -8.10 -9.42
CA GLU A 173 8.10 -9.42 -8.97
C GLU A 173 8.80 -9.35 -7.62
N ASP A 174 9.62 -8.33 -7.35
CA ASP A 174 10.26 -8.15 -6.05
C ASP A 174 9.21 -8.02 -4.94
N ILE A 175 8.14 -7.27 -5.21
CA ILE A 175 7.02 -7.11 -4.27
C ILE A 175 6.24 -8.41 -4.12
N ALA A 176 5.91 -9.07 -5.23
CA ALA A 176 5.15 -10.33 -5.24
C ALA A 176 5.88 -11.45 -4.49
N ASN A 177 7.20 -11.56 -4.65
CA ASN A 177 8.02 -12.55 -3.94
C ASN A 177 7.95 -12.36 -2.41
N GLN A 178 7.99 -11.12 -1.93
CA GLN A 178 7.83 -10.84 -0.50
C GLN A 178 6.43 -11.12 -0.01
N ILE A 179 5.39 -10.81 -0.82
CA ILE A 179 4.00 -11.16 -0.52
C ILE A 179 3.84 -12.66 -0.39
N MET A 180 4.34 -13.44 -1.33
CA MET A 180 4.27 -14.90 -1.32
C MET A 180 4.98 -15.48 -0.09
N PHE A 181 6.15 -14.96 0.26
CA PHE A 181 6.85 -15.38 1.49
C PHE A 181 6.00 -15.14 2.74
N LEU A 182 5.45 -13.93 2.91
CA LEU A 182 4.63 -13.57 4.07
C LEU A 182 3.31 -14.34 4.12
N ALA A 183 2.69 -14.62 2.98
CA ALA A 183 1.44 -15.38 2.89
C ALA A 183 1.64 -16.87 3.14
N SER A 184 2.84 -17.39 2.91
CA SER A 184 3.15 -18.82 3.09
C SER A 184 3.42 -19.19 4.55
N PRO A 185 3.46 -20.51 4.88
CA PRO A 185 3.88 -20.99 6.20
C PRO A 185 5.29 -20.54 6.62
N MET A 186 6.17 -20.17 5.69
CA MET A 186 7.50 -19.61 6.01
C MET A 186 7.41 -18.28 6.76
N GLY A 187 6.33 -17.51 6.55
CA GLY A 187 6.04 -16.26 7.26
C GLY A 187 5.31 -16.44 8.60
N ALA A 188 5.10 -17.65 9.10
CA ALA A 188 4.20 -17.98 10.23
C ALA A 188 4.49 -17.20 11.54
N ARG A 189 5.69 -16.69 11.74
CA ARG A 189 6.07 -15.91 12.95
C ARG A 189 6.32 -14.44 12.66
N ILE A 190 5.91 -13.95 11.48
CA ILE A 190 6.09 -12.56 11.07
C ILE A 190 4.73 -11.87 11.09
N SER A 191 4.53 -10.98 12.08
CA SER A 191 3.35 -10.14 12.24
C SER A 191 3.73 -8.77 12.79
N GLY A 192 2.96 -7.73 12.45
CA GLY A 192 3.18 -6.35 12.88
C GLY A 192 4.41 -5.69 12.22
N GLN A 193 4.96 -6.28 11.15
CA GLN A 193 6.17 -5.76 10.53
C GLN A 193 5.86 -4.79 9.40
N SER A 194 6.79 -3.84 9.21
CA SER A 194 6.82 -2.88 8.09
C SER A 194 8.07 -3.17 7.28
N ILE A 195 7.90 -3.92 6.19
CA ILE A 195 9.02 -4.48 5.42
C ILE A 195 9.26 -3.63 4.18
N SER A 196 10.42 -3.00 4.11
CA SER A 196 10.84 -2.20 2.97
C SER A 196 11.31 -3.07 1.81
N ILE A 197 10.82 -2.72 0.61
CA ILE A 197 11.33 -3.21 -0.68
C ILE A 197 11.63 -1.95 -1.50
N ASP A 198 12.72 -1.28 -1.19
CA ASP A 198 12.95 0.09 -1.64
C ASP A 198 14.41 0.40 -2.03
N GLY A 199 15.26 -0.64 -2.12
CA GLY A 199 16.67 -0.47 -2.44
C GLY A 199 17.45 0.34 -1.40
N ASP A 200 17.00 0.31 -0.13
CA ASP A 200 17.53 1.13 0.98
C ASP A 200 17.42 2.63 0.66
N THR A 201 16.18 3.09 0.45
CA THR A 201 15.86 4.50 0.26
C THR A 201 16.10 5.29 1.54
N LYS A 202 16.94 6.32 1.47
CA LYS A 202 17.33 7.17 2.60
C LYS A 202 16.42 8.39 2.74
N MET A 203 15.89 8.91 1.63
CA MET A 203 15.05 10.10 1.58
C MET A 203 14.14 10.05 0.35
N LEU A 204 12.98 10.68 0.46
CA LEU A 204 12.07 10.94 -0.66
C LEU A 204 12.13 12.43 -1.01
N THR A 205 12.32 12.72 -2.28
CA THR A 205 12.47 14.09 -2.80
C THR A 205 11.33 14.50 -3.68
#